data_8ad36116c6f7980ab1add29159cb5d47
#
_entry.id   8ad36116c6f7980ab1add29159cb5d47
#
_cell.length_a   1.000
_cell.length_b   1.000
_cell.length_c   1.000
_cell.angle_alpha   90.00
_cell.angle_beta   90.00
_cell.angle_gamma   90.00
#
_symmetry.space_group_name_H-M   'P 1'
#
loop_
_entity.id
_entity.type
_entity.pdbx_description
1 polymer ?
#
loop_
_entity_poly.entity_id
_entity_poly.type
_entity_poly.pdbx_seq_one_letter_code
_entity_poly.pdbx_strand_id
1 'polypeptide(L)'
;MGKGKHIGLGVAALAAGAGVAALAAGSHKNNGERAQKKAVEEKARAEYRNTERGKHEKNSKGIYYTNGNYEAFARPRKPEGVDEKSAYIVGSGLASLAAACFLVRDGQMEGSHIHILEAMDIAGGACDGINDPTRGYVMRGGREMENHFECLWDLFRSIPSIETPGVSVLDEYYWLNKEDPNYSLCRATEERGKDAHTDGKFNLSQKGCMEIMKLFMTKDEDLYDKTIEDVFDDEVFNSTFWLYWRTMFAFENWHSALEMKLYFQRFIHHIAGLPDFSALKFTKYNQYESLILPMQRYLEEAGVDFQFNTEVTNVIFDIKDDKKVAKALECKVNGVEKGIVLTENDLVFVTNGSCTEGTIYGDQNHAPNGDAEVRTSGCWSLW
;
A
#
# COMPACT_ATOMS: atom_id res chain seq x y z
N MET A 1 -42.94 13.59 17.98
CA MET A 1 -42.17 12.66 18.82
C MET A 1 -42.03 11.34 18.08
N GLY A 2 -41.03 11.16 17.28
CA GLY A 2 -40.77 9.98 16.44
C GLY A 2 -39.35 9.48 16.65
N LYS A 3 -39.22 8.25 17.08
CA LYS A 3 -38.01 7.59 17.45
C LYS A 3 -37.11 7.34 16.22
N GLY A 4 -36.11 8.17 16.00
CA GLY A 4 -34.98 7.90 15.10
C GLY A 4 -34.01 6.96 15.79
N LYS A 5 -34.12 5.66 15.55
CA LYS A 5 -33.18 4.64 16.05
C LYS A 5 -32.07 4.40 15.06
N HIS A 6 -30.89 4.63 15.48
CA HIS A 6 -29.59 4.00 15.16
C HIS A 6 -29.56 2.99 13.99
N ILE A 7 -29.42 3.47 12.77
CA ILE A 7 -29.19 2.62 11.58
C ILE A 7 -27.69 2.52 11.23
N GLY A 8 -26.86 3.42 11.73
CA GLY A 8 -25.43 3.43 11.45
C GLY A 8 -24.64 2.19 12.00
N LEU A 9 -25.16 1.53 13.02
CA LEU A 9 -24.57 0.30 13.52
C LEU A 9 -24.99 -0.97 12.73
N GLY A 10 -26.06 -0.88 11.95
CA GLY A 10 -26.60 -2.04 11.24
C GLY A 10 -25.77 -2.47 10.03
N VAL A 11 -25.14 -1.56 9.31
CA VAL A 11 -24.37 -1.89 8.09
C VAL A 11 -23.04 -2.53 8.46
N ALA A 12 -22.34 -1.98 9.43
CA ALA A 12 -21.09 -2.58 9.93
C ALA A 12 -21.35 -3.93 10.62
N ALA A 13 -22.48 -4.05 11.34
CA ALA A 13 -22.86 -5.32 11.99
C ALA A 13 -23.35 -6.39 11.01
N LEU A 14 -24.02 -6.02 9.89
CA LEU A 14 -24.46 -6.98 8.88
C LEU A 14 -23.31 -7.46 7.99
N ALA A 15 -22.38 -6.60 7.64
CA ALA A 15 -21.20 -7.00 6.88
C ALA A 15 -20.23 -7.84 7.73
N ALA A 16 -20.05 -7.49 8.99
CA ALA A 16 -19.31 -8.31 9.95
C ALA A 16 -20.05 -9.62 10.27
N GLY A 17 -21.41 -9.60 10.34
CA GLY A 17 -22.26 -10.76 10.57
C GLY A 17 -22.22 -11.75 9.42
N ALA A 18 -22.21 -11.31 8.17
CA ALA A 18 -22.09 -12.20 7.01
C ALA A 18 -20.71 -12.86 6.92
N GLY A 19 -19.65 -12.10 7.22
CA GLY A 19 -18.29 -12.64 7.32
C GLY A 19 -18.13 -13.64 8.48
N VAL A 20 -18.73 -13.35 9.64
CA VAL A 20 -18.71 -14.21 10.82
C VAL A 20 -19.61 -15.44 10.64
N ALA A 21 -20.77 -15.32 9.96
CA ALA A 21 -21.65 -16.47 9.68
C ALA A 21 -21.02 -17.42 8.66
N ALA A 22 -20.31 -16.94 7.65
CA ALA A 22 -19.54 -17.78 6.73
C ALA A 22 -18.37 -18.50 7.43
N LEU A 23 -17.74 -17.84 8.42
CA LEU A 23 -16.72 -18.45 9.27
C LEU A 23 -17.29 -19.43 10.30
N ALA A 24 -18.51 -19.22 10.81
CA ALA A 24 -19.16 -20.09 11.79
C ALA A 24 -19.69 -21.39 11.17
N ALA A 25 -20.15 -21.38 9.91
CA ALA A 25 -20.62 -22.58 9.21
C ALA A 25 -19.51 -23.57 8.85
N GLY A 26 -18.23 -23.11 8.80
CA GLY A 26 -17.04 -23.95 8.61
C GLY A 26 -16.46 -24.54 9.89
N SER A 27 -17.00 -24.19 11.06
CA SER A 27 -16.32 -24.35 12.36
C SER A 27 -16.43 -25.72 13.02
N HIS A 28 -17.19 -26.64 12.50
CA HIS A 28 -17.47 -27.90 13.24
C HIS A 28 -16.69 -29.15 12.82
N LYS A 29 -15.76 -29.04 11.87
CA LYS A 29 -15.02 -30.24 11.40
C LYS A 29 -13.52 -30.33 11.72
N ASN A 30 -12.90 -29.37 12.38
CA ASN A 30 -11.43 -29.48 12.50
C ASN A 30 -10.78 -28.87 13.75
N ASN A 31 -11.25 -29.20 14.93
CA ASN A 31 -10.54 -28.84 16.17
C ASN A 31 -9.15 -29.49 16.28
N GLY A 32 -8.97 -30.70 15.76
CA GLY A 32 -7.71 -31.45 15.78
C GLY A 32 -6.66 -30.85 14.82
N GLU A 33 -7.06 -30.56 13.58
CA GLU A 33 -6.15 -29.95 12.59
C GLU A 33 -5.78 -28.51 12.96
N ARG A 34 -6.71 -27.75 13.53
CA ARG A 34 -6.41 -26.40 14.07
C ARG A 34 -5.41 -26.45 15.22
N ALA A 35 -5.57 -27.42 16.14
CA ALA A 35 -4.64 -27.59 17.25
C ALA A 35 -3.25 -28.01 16.77
N GLN A 36 -3.16 -28.92 15.80
CA GLN A 36 -1.89 -29.31 15.18
C GLN A 36 -1.24 -28.15 14.44
N LYS A 37 -2.02 -27.41 13.64
CA LYS A 37 -1.50 -26.24 12.94
C LYS A 37 -0.95 -25.19 13.91
N LYS A 38 -1.69 -24.90 14.98
CA LYS A 38 -1.25 -23.98 16.03
C LYS A 38 0.04 -24.45 16.71
N ALA A 39 0.14 -25.74 17.02
CA ALA A 39 1.35 -26.30 17.63
C ALA A 39 2.57 -26.20 16.69
N VAL A 40 2.39 -26.42 15.38
CA VAL A 40 3.44 -26.26 14.37
C VAL A 40 3.85 -24.78 14.28
N GLU A 41 2.90 -23.85 14.27
CA GLU A 41 3.15 -22.42 14.27
C GLU A 41 3.90 -21.95 15.52
N GLU A 42 3.50 -22.43 16.70
CA GLU A 42 4.17 -22.11 17.97
C GLU A 42 5.61 -22.63 17.99
N LYS A 43 5.83 -23.84 17.49
CA LYS A 43 7.18 -24.41 17.37
C LYS A 43 8.06 -23.60 16.42
N ALA A 44 7.53 -23.27 15.24
CA ALA A 44 8.24 -22.45 14.26
C ALA A 44 8.59 -21.06 14.81
N ARG A 45 7.68 -20.43 15.55
CA ARG A 45 7.95 -19.16 16.24
C ARG A 45 9.01 -19.29 17.31
N ALA A 46 9.01 -20.40 18.07
CA ALA A 46 10.02 -20.65 19.08
C ALA A 46 11.41 -20.85 18.47
N GLU A 47 11.49 -21.59 17.36
CA GLU A 47 12.73 -21.79 16.61
C GLU A 47 13.26 -20.47 16.05
N TYR A 48 12.38 -19.65 15.42
CA TYR A 48 12.76 -18.34 14.91
C TYR A 48 13.27 -17.39 16.00
N ARG A 49 12.61 -17.35 17.18
CA ARG A 49 13.04 -16.52 18.31
C ARG A 49 14.44 -16.83 18.80
N ASN A 50 14.96 -18.03 18.52
CA ASN A 50 16.31 -18.43 18.87
C ASN A 50 17.37 -18.05 17.85
N THR A 51 16.97 -17.58 16.66
CA THR A 51 17.89 -17.00 15.68
C THR A 51 18.38 -15.62 16.14
N GLU A 52 19.52 -15.16 15.63
CA GLU A 52 20.00 -13.79 15.95
C GLU A 52 18.96 -12.73 15.56
N ARG A 53 18.30 -12.91 14.45
CA ARG A 53 17.21 -12.07 13.97
C ARG A 53 16.00 -12.10 14.91
N GLY A 54 15.56 -13.28 15.33
CA GLY A 54 14.45 -13.42 16.29
C GLY A 54 14.79 -12.86 17.68
N LYS A 55 16.07 -12.88 18.08
CA LYS A 55 16.52 -12.21 19.30
C LYS A 55 16.45 -10.69 19.19
N HIS A 56 16.80 -10.13 18.03
CA HIS A 56 16.66 -8.71 17.76
C HIS A 56 15.19 -8.29 17.79
N GLU A 57 14.31 -9.02 17.12
CA GLU A 57 12.88 -8.76 17.13
C GLU A 57 12.20 -8.95 18.50
N LYS A 58 12.73 -9.85 19.33
CA LYS A 58 12.24 -10.04 20.71
C LYS A 58 12.37 -8.77 21.56
N ASN A 59 13.35 -7.93 21.25
CA ASN A 59 13.56 -6.67 21.96
C ASN A 59 12.65 -5.55 21.44
N SER A 60 12.01 -5.70 20.29
CA SER A 60 11.09 -4.76 19.68
C SER A 60 9.65 -4.87 20.23
N LYS A 61 9.47 -5.10 21.49
CA LYS A 61 8.18 -5.09 22.22
C LYS A 61 7.00 -5.82 21.55
N GLY A 62 7.28 -6.71 20.58
CA GLY A 62 6.39 -7.80 20.21
C GLY A 62 5.16 -7.48 19.37
N ILE A 63 5.22 -6.49 18.49
CA ILE A 63 4.17 -6.32 17.49
C ILE A 63 4.52 -7.17 16.28
N TYR A 64 3.72 -8.19 16.06
CA TYR A 64 3.89 -9.11 14.95
C TYR A 64 2.70 -8.98 14.01
N TYR A 65 2.90 -8.29 12.91
CA TYR A 65 2.01 -8.38 11.78
C TYR A 65 2.70 -9.22 10.72
N THR A 66 2.04 -10.26 10.26
CA THR A 66 2.50 -11.01 9.10
C THR A 66 1.30 -11.46 8.30
N ASN A 67 1.28 -11.04 7.06
CA ASN A 67 0.37 -11.51 6.04
C ASN A 67 1.15 -12.07 4.84
N GLY A 68 2.46 -12.13 4.98
CA GLY A 68 3.36 -12.65 3.97
C GLY A 68 3.55 -14.16 4.05
N ASN A 69 4.62 -14.61 3.46
CA ASN A 69 5.03 -16.01 3.52
C ASN A 69 5.56 -16.34 4.93
N TYR A 70 4.69 -16.92 5.75
CA TYR A 70 5.02 -17.27 7.13
C TYR A 70 6.22 -18.23 7.23
N GLU A 71 6.38 -19.15 6.29
CA GLU A 71 7.52 -20.07 6.28
C GLU A 71 8.84 -19.33 6.03
N ALA A 72 8.83 -18.39 5.09
CA ALA A 72 10.03 -17.57 4.84
C ALA A 72 10.38 -16.71 6.06
N PHE A 73 9.36 -16.21 6.76
CA PHE A 73 9.55 -15.44 7.98
C PHE A 73 10.00 -16.27 9.18
N ALA A 74 9.34 -17.39 9.45
CA ALA A 74 9.60 -18.21 10.63
C ALA A 74 10.84 -19.10 10.49
N ARG A 75 11.14 -19.51 9.26
CA ARG A 75 12.22 -20.44 8.91
C ARG A 75 12.87 -20.03 7.60
N PRO A 76 13.50 -18.84 7.54
CA PRO A 76 14.11 -18.37 6.32
C PRO A 76 15.15 -19.39 5.83
N ARG A 77 14.97 -19.84 4.60
CA ARG A 77 15.92 -20.74 3.94
C ARG A 77 16.42 -20.04 2.69
N LYS A 78 17.73 -20.06 2.52
CA LYS A 78 18.33 -19.55 1.29
C LYS A 78 17.83 -20.40 0.11
N PRO A 79 17.16 -19.82 -0.90
CA PRO A 79 16.74 -20.58 -2.07
C PRO A 79 17.95 -21.15 -2.82
N GLU A 80 17.79 -22.35 -3.39
CA GLU A 80 18.82 -22.94 -4.23
C GLU A 80 19.06 -22.05 -5.45
N GLY A 81 20.34 -21.85 -5.79
CA GLY A 81 20.76 -21.06 -6.95
C GLY A 81 20.51 -19.54 -6.82
N VAL A 82 20.17 -19.02 -5.62
CA VAL A 82 19.95 -17.57 -5.46
C VAL A 82 21.24 -16.77 -5.69
N ASP A 83 22.40 -17.34 -5.38
CA ASP A 83 23.70 -16.68 -5.56
C ASP A 83 24.10 -16.56 -7.06
N GLU A 84 23.43 -17.30 -7.93
CA GLU A 84 23.63 -17.23 -9.39
C GLU A 84 22.70 -16.24 -10.08
N LYS A 85 21.81 -15.59 -9.29
CA LYS A 85 20.79 -14.68 -9.78
C LYS A 85 21.15 -13.23 -9.48
N SER A 86 20.78 -12.35 -10.41
CA SER A 86 20.70 -10.93 -10.15
C SER A 86 19.26 -10.44 -10.25
N ALA A 87 18.93 -9.39 -9.54
CA ALA A 87 17.61 -8.77 -9.58
C ALA A 87 17.74 -7.33 -10.07
N TYR A 88 17.00 -7.02 -11.13
CA TYR A 88 16.89 -5.67 -11.69
C TYR A 88 15.50 -5.13 -11.39
N ILE A 89 15.44 -4.06 -10.63
CA ILE A 89 14.19 -3.48 -10.14
C ILE A 89 14.01 -2.11 -10.76
N VAL A 90 12.96 -1.95 -11.56
CA VAL A 90 12.64 -0.72 -12.28
C VAL A 90 11.82 0.21 -11.40
N GLY A 91 12.39 1.36 -11.10
CA GLY A 91 11.87 2.33 -10.14
C GLY A 91 12.36 2.08 -8.72
N SER A 92 12.22 3.07 -7.85
CA SER A 92 12.57 3.00 -6.42
C SER A 92 11.42 3.43 -5.50
N GLY A 93 10.18 3.23 -5.95
CA GLY A 93 9.00 3.45 -5.12
C GLY A 93 8.87 2.41 -4.01
N LEU A 94 7.83 2.54 -3.18
CA LEU A 94 7.60 1.68 -2.04
C LEU A 94 7.58 0.19 -2.40
N ALA A 95 6.95 -0.19 -3.52
CA ALA A 95 6.88 -1.57 -3.97
C ALA A 95 8.26 -2.12 -4.38
N SER A 96 9.07 -1.31 -5.08
CA SER A 96 10.43 -1.67 -5.47
C SER A 96 11.33 -1.89 -4.27
N LEU A 97 11.34 -0.93 -3.35
CA LEU A 97 12.15 -1.00 -2.14
C LEU A 97 11.71 -2.19 -1.27
N ALA A 98 10.41 -2.44 -1.16
CA ALA A 98 9.88 -3.61 -0.46
C ALA A 98 10.35 -4.92 -1.13
N ALA A 99 10.30 -5.02 -2.46
CA ALA A 99 10.80 -6.19 -3.19
C ALA A 99 12.29 -6.43 -2.90
N ALA A 100 13.12 -5.38 -2.98
CA ALA A 100 14.54 -5.46 -2.64
C ALA A 100 14.76 -5.92 -1.18
N CYS A 101 14.02 -5.35 -0.23
CA CYS A 101 14.11 -5.76 1.17
C CYS A 101 13.72 -7.22 1.38
N PHE A 102 12.68 -7.73 0.69
CA PHE A 102 12.30 -9.13 0.76
C PHE A 102 13.33 -10.04 0.09
N LEU A 103 13.97 -9.62 -1.00
CA LEU A 103 15.06 -10.37 -1.62
C LEU A 103 16.24 -10.49 -0.66
N VAL A 104 16.64 -9.41 0.01
CA VAL A 104 17.71 -9.44 1.02
C VAL A 104 17.29 -10.27 2.23
N ARG A 105 16.12 -9.97 2.81
CA ARG A 105 15.68 -10.53 4.08
C ARG A 105 15.28 -12.01 3.97
N ASP A 106 14.39 -12.31 3.05
CA ASP A 106 13.75 -13.63 2.95
C ASP A 106 14.37 -14.47 1.85
N GLY A 107 14.70 -13.86 0.72
CA GLY A 107 15.44 -14.51 -0.38
C GLY A 107 16.91 -14.77 -0.06
N GLN A 108 17.47 -14.08 0.93
CA GLN A 108 18.88 -14.14 1.30
C GLN A 108 19.82 -13.95 0.08
N MET A 109 19.37 -13.10 -0.86
CA MET A 109 20.17 -12.69 -2.00
C MET A 109 21.21 -11.68 -1.53
N GLU A 110 22.43 -11.78 -2.05
CA GLU A 110 23.47 -10.80 -1.79
C GLU A 110 23.07 -9.43 -2.34
N GLY A 111 23.24 -8.37 -1.55
CA GLY A 111 22.83 -7.03 -1.95
C GLY A 111 23.50 -6.57 -3.24
N SER A 112 24.76 -6.92 -3.46
CA SER A 112 25.51 -6.63 -4.69
C SER A 112 24.89 -7.22 -5.98
N HIS A 113 23.98 -8.17 -5.85
CA HIS A 113 23.23 -8.77 -6.94
C HIS A 113 21.86 -8.11 -7.16
N ILE A 114 21.53 -7.09 -6.37
CA ILE A 114 20.26 -6.37 -6.47
C ILE A 114 20.53 -4.96 -6.98
N HIS A 115 19.97 -4.63 -8.15
CA HIS A 115 20.14 -3.36 -8.83
C HIS A 115 18.80 -2.63 -8.90
N ILE A 116 18.72 -1.45 -8.29
CA ILE A 116 17.55 -0.58 -8.34
C ILE A 116 17.82 0.53 -9.35
N LEU A 117 17.02 0.57 -10.41
CA LEU A 117 17.17 1.50 -11.52
C LEU A 117 16.13 2.61 -11.37
N GLU A 118 16.56 3.80 -11.00
CA GLU A 118 15.69 4.95 -10.71
C GLU A 118 15.96 6.10 -11.67
N ALA A 119 14.92 6.58 -12.33
CA ALA A 119 15.01 7.67 -13.30
C ALA A 119 15.37 9.02 -12.65
N MET A 120 15.01 9.22 -11.40
CA MET A 120 15.27 10.44 -10.64
C MET A 120 16.60 10.33 -9.86
N ASP A 121 16.97 11.42 -9.21
CA ASP A 121 18.12 11.50 -8.29
C ASP A 121 17.74 11.20 -6.83
N ILE A 122 16.49 10.83 -6.58
CA ILE A 122 15.93 10.52 -5.26
C ILE A 122 15.06 9.27 -5.32
N ALA A 123 15.18 8.44 -4.29
CA ALA A 123 14.31 7.27 -4.13
C ALA A 123 12.92 7.65 -3.59
N GLY A 124 11.96 6.73 -3.74
CA GLY A 124 10.66 6.82 -3.06
C GLY A 124 9.45 6.87 -3.98
N GLY A 125 9.63 7.13 -5.28
CA GLY A 125 8.51 7.21 -6.23
C GLY A 125 7.45 8.22 -5.76
N ALA A 126 6.19 7.78 -5.64
CA ALA A 126 5.10 8.63 -5.14
C ALA A 126 5.23 9.03 -3.65
N CYS A 127 6.10 8.38 -2.91
CA CYS A 127 6.39 8.67 -1.50
C CYS A 127 7.69 9.46 -1.33
N ASP A 128 8.26 10.02 -2.40
CA ASP A 128 9.40 10.92 -2.31
C ASP A 128 9.02 12.21 -1.54
N GLY A 129 10.02 12.83 -1.00
CA GLY A 129 9.88 14.12 -0.32
C GLY A 129 11.10 14.98 -0.60
N ILE A 130 10.87 16.25 -0.88
CA ILE A 130 11.92 17.21 -1.19
C ILE A 130 12.00 18.21 -0.04
N ASN A 131 13.22 18.40 0.47
CA ASN A 131 13.54 19.52 1.33
C ASN A 131 14.27 20.58 0.47
N ASP A 132 13.50 21.53 -0.05
CA ASP A 132 14.01 22.62 -0.85
C ASP A 132 14.27 23.84 0.05
N PRO A 133 15.49 24.38 0.12
CA PRO A 133 15.80 25.51 0.98
C PRO A 133 14.97 26.77 0.70
N THR A 134 14.42 26.91 -0.51
CA THR A 134 13.61 28.06 -0.91
C THR A 134 12.12 27.83 -0.79
N ARG A 135 11.65 26.58 -0.89
CA ARG A 135 10.23 26.20 -0.89
C ARG A 135 9.81 25.42 0.36
N GLY A 136 10.76 24.96 1.13
CA GLY A 136 10.51 24.11 2.30
C GLY A 136 10.31 22.64 1.93
N TYR A 137 9.55 21.93 2.74
CA TYR A 137 9.22 20.53 2.48
C TYR A 137 8.11 20.41 1.43
N VAL A 138 8.38 19.64 0.39
CA VAL A 138 7.43 19.39 -0.72
C VAL A 138 7.13 17.91 -0.78
N MET A 139 5.84 17.55 -0.81
CA MET A 139 5.37 16.18 -0.98
C MET A 139 4.21 16.15 -1.98
N ARG A 140 4.04 15.04 -2.68
CA ARG A 140 3.02 14.89 -3.74
C ARG A 140 1.62 14.56 -3.22
N GLY A 141 1.29 14.92 -2.02
CA GLY A 141 -0.01 14.74 -1.39
C GLY A 141 0.07 14.00 -0.07
N GLY A 142 -1.03 13.99 0.68
CA GLY A 142 -1.16 13.23 1.91
C GLY A 142 -1.06 11.73 1.66
N ARG A 143 -0.45 11.02 2.58
CA ARG A 143 -0.31 9.56 2.55
C ARG A 143 -0.64 9.04 3.92
N GLU A 144 -1.92 8.78 4.13
CA GLU A 144 -2.40 8.19 5.36
C GLU A 144 -2.04 6.70 5.38
N MET A 145 -1.87 6.20 6.59
CA MET A 145 -1.58 4.82 6.88
C MET A 145 -2.78 4.17 7.58
N GLU A 146 -2.76 2.86 7.70
CA GLU A 146 -3.75 2.14 8.49
C GLU A 146 -3.18 0.83 9.05
N ASN A 147 -3.88 0.21 9.98
CA ASN A 147 -3.34 -0.93 10.73
C ASN A 147 -3.25 -2.23 9.92
N HIS A 148 -3.93 -2.31 8.77
CA HIS A 148 -4.02 -3.53 7.95
C HIS A 148 -3.18 -3.50 6.68
N PHE A 149 -2.12 -2.71 6.68
CA PHE A 149 -1.04 -2.83 5.68
C PHE A 149 -0.07 -3.94 6.09
N GLU A 150 -0.57 -5.17 6.24
CA GLU A 150 0.14 -6.26 6.90
C GLU A 150 1.48 -6.60 6.24
N CYS A 151 1.56 -6.61 4.90
CA CYS A 151 2.82 -6.84 4.19
C CYS A 151 3.85 -5.74 4.50
N LEU A 152 3.39 -4.49 4.59
CA LEU A 152 4.23 -3.35 4.91
C LEU A 152 4.72 -3.44 6.37
N TRP A 153 3.83 -3.74 7.30
CA TRP A 153 4.19 -3.89 8.71
C TRP A 153 5.04 -5.12 8.98
N ASP A 154 4.85 -6.21 8.23
CA ASP A 154 5.75 -7.35 8.26
C ASP A 154 7.17 -6.93 7.86
N LEU A 155 7.31 -6.10 6.83
CA LEU A 155 8.60 -5.58 6.41
C LEU A 155 9.19 -4.63 7.46
N PHE A 156 8.44 -3.63 7.89
CA PHE A 156 8.94 -2.57 8.76
C PHE A 156 9.30 -2.99 10.18
N ARG A 157 8.85 -4.15 10.66
CA ARG A 157 9.39 -4.72 11.90
C ARG A 157 10.86 -5.14 11.80
N SER A 158 11.37 -5.32 10.57
CA SER A 158 12.76 -5.69 10.30
C SER A 158 13.63 -4.50 9.89
N ILE A 159 13.03 -3.37 9.54
CA ILE A 159 13.75 -2.16 9.14
C ILE A 159 14.07 -1.33 10.37
N PRO A 160 15.36 -1.07 10.66
CA PRO A 160 15.75 -0.25 11.81
C PRO A 160 15.23 1.18 11.68
N SER A 161 14.80 1.74 12.80
CA SER A 161 14.55 3.18 12.90
C SER A 161 15.84 3.97 12.69
N ILE A 162 15.74 5.11 12.00
CA ILE A 162 16.86 6.03 11.85
C ILE A 162 17.08 6.84 13.13
N GLU A 163 16.00 7.15 13.84
CA GLU A 163 16.06 8.06 14.99
C GLU A 163 16.32 7.35 16.31
N THR A 164 15.71 6.18 16.47
CA THR A 164 15.72 5.48 17.76
C THR A 164 16.50 4.18 17.64
N PRO A 165 17.74 4.14 18.16
CA PRO A 165 18.56 2.92 18.12
C PRO A 165 17.88 1.73 18.77
N GLY A 166 17.93 0.57 18.13
CA GLY A 166 17.44 -0.70 18.67
C GLY A 166 15.94 -0.92 18.57
N VAL A 167 15.21 -0.03 17.90
CA VAL A 167 13.78 -0.22 17.57
C VAL A 167 13.58 -0.24 16.06
N SER A 168 12.46 -0.83 15.62
CA SER A 168 12.07 -0.85 14.21
C SER A 168 11.20 0.35 13.84
N VAL A 169 11.06 0.59 12.54
CA VAL A 169 10.08 1.56 12.02
C VAL A 169 8.67 1.22 12.46
N LEU A 170 8.32 -0.08 12.53
CA LEU A 170 7.01 -0.51 13.04
C LEU A 170 6.81 -0.15 14.51
N ASP A 171 7.84 -0.28 15.34
CA ASP A 171 7.76 0.10 16.76
C ASP A 171 7.46 1.59 16.92
N GLU A 172 8.16 2.45 16.17
CA GLU A 172 7.92 3.90 16.19
C GLU A 172 6.50 4.24 15.77
N TYR A 173 6.04 3.67 14.64
CA TYR A 173 4.69 3.86 14.14
C TYR A 173 3.64 3.44 15.16
N TYR A 174 3.79 2.25 15.76
CA TYR A 174 2.83 1.73 16.72
C TYR A 174 2.72 2.61 17.95
N TRP A 175 3.86 2.98 18.56
CA TRP A 175 3.85 3.76 19.79
C TRP A 175 3.35 5.17 19.55
N LEU A 176 3.74 5.81 18.48
CA LEU A 176 3.21 7.13 18.09
C LEU A 176 1.68 7.10 18.03
N ASN A 177 1.11 6.19 17.25
CA ASN A 177 -0.34 6.13 17.07
C ASN A 177 -1.12 5.59 18.29
N LYS A 178 -0.43 4.99 19.24
CA LYS A 178 -0.99 4.59 20.53
C LYS A 178 -1.01 5.72 21.54
N GLU A 179 0.05 6.52 21.58
CA GLU A 179 0.20 7.62 22.50
C GLU A 179 -0.57 8.87 22.03
N ASP A 180 -0.62 9.08 20.73
CA ASP A 180 -1.34 10.17 20.07
C ASP A 180 -2.28 9.61 18.98
N PRO A 181 -3.40 9.00 19.39
CA PRO A 181 -4.35 8.43 18.42
C PRO A 181 -4.99 9.54 17.60
N ASN A 182 -5.03 9.33 16.28
CA ASN A 182 -5.66 10.28 15.40
C ASN A 182 -7.17 10.36 15.68
N TYR A 183 -7.62 11.56 15.91
CA TYR A 183 -9.02 11.89 16.09
C TYR A 183 -9.26 13.33 15.66
N SER A 184 -10.11 13.51 14.67
CA SER A 184 -10.53 14.83 14.22
C SER A 184 -11.91 14.75 13.61
N LEU A 185 -12.88 15.46 14.14
CA LEU A 185 -14.18 15.55 13.48
C LEU A 185 -14.01 16.14 12.08
N CYS A 186 -14.34 15.35 11.09
CA CYS A 186 -14.34 15.78 9.71
C CYS A 186 -15.40 16.86 9.52
N ARG A 187 -14.98 18.06 9.20
CA ARG A 187 -15.87 19.07 8.68
C ARG A 187 -15.94 18.95 7.17
N ALA A 188 -16.92 18.19 6.69
CA ALA A 188 -17.20 18.12 5.27
C ALA A 188 -17.87 19.41 4.79
N THR A 189 -17.53 19.87 3.61
CA THR A 189 -18.11 21.06 3.00
C THR A 189 -18.75 20.73 1.66
N GLU A 190 -19.80 21.45 1.32
CA GLU A 190 -20.48 21.41 0.04
C GLU A 190 -20.65 22.82 -0.50
N GLU A 191 -21.16 22.98 -1.71
CA GLU A 191 -21.46 24.27 -2.33
C GLU A 191 -20.37 25.35 -2.11
N ARG A 192 -19.10 25.00 -2.36
CA ARG A 192 -17.94 25.90 -2.21
C ARG A 192 -17.67 26.36 -0.78
N GLY A 193 -17.73 25.44 0.16
CA GLY A 193 -17.28 25.65 1.53
C GLY A 193 -18.40 25.90 2.54
N LYS A 194 -19.65 25.69 2.17
CA LYS A 194 -20.72 25.61 3.14
C LYS A 194 -20.59 24.33 3.96
N ASP A 195 -20.90 24.41 5.25
CA ASP A 195 -20.89 23.24 6.11
C ASP A 195 -21.98 22.26 5.68
N ALA A 196 -21.61 21.03 5.41
CA ALA A 196 -22.54 19.97 5.03
C ALA A 196 -23.36 19.42 6.20
N HIS A 197 -23.09 19.88 7.44
CA HIS A 197 -23.78 19.47 8.67
C HIS A 197 -23.94 17.96 8.82
N THR A 198 -22.87 17.22 8.56
CA THR A 198 -22.88 15.74 8.58
C THR A 198 -23.09 15.17 9.99
N ASP A 199 -22.67 15.88 11.03
CA ASP A 199 -22.76 15.47 12.45
C ASP A 199 -22.21 14.07 12.71
N GLY A 200 -21.21 13.65 11.94
CA GLY A 200 -20.64 12.29 12.02
C GLY A 200 -21.58 11.18 11.55
N LYS A 201 -22.61 11.51 10.75
CA LYS A 201 -23.58 10.52 10.25
C LYS A 201 -23.44 10.35 8.76
N PHE A 202 -23.81 9.18 8.28
CA PHE A 202 -23.78 8.86 6.86
C PHE A 202 -25.07 9.25 6.10
N ASN A 203 -26.17 9.41 6.82
CA ASN A 203 -27.48 9.74 6.26
C ASN A 203 -27.88 8.87 5.05
N LEU A 204 -27.45 7.61 5.10
CA LEU A 204 -27.74 6.64 4.05
C LEU A 204 -29.16 6.06 4.27
N SER A 205 -29.99 6.07 3.23
CA SER A 205 -31.29 5.43 3.28
C SER A 205 -31.18 3.91 3.30
N GLN A 206 -32.27 3.22 3.64
CA GLN A 206 -32.31 1.76 3.55
C GLN A 206 -32.04 1.29 2.11
N LYS A 207 -32.55 2.01 1.11
CA LYS A 207 -32.33 1.71 -0.31
C LYS A 207 -30.85 1.87 -0.65
N GLY A 208 -30.22 2.98 -0.28
CA GLY A 208 -28.80 3.21 -0.49
C GLY A 208 -27.91 2.13 0.17
N CYS A 209 -28.27 1.70 1.38
CA CYS A 209 -27.60 0.55 2.02
C CYS A 209 -27.71 -0.72 1.17
N MET A 210 -28.89 -0.99 0.60
CA MET A 210 -29.11 -2.19 -0.24
C MET A 210 -28.33 -2.10 -1.56
N GLU A 211 -28.17 -0.92 -2.13
CA GLU A 211 -27.37 -0.72 -3.36
C GLU A 211 -25.88 -0.97 -3.10
N ILE A 212 -25.36 -0.49 -1.98
CA ILE A 212 -23.98 -0.81 -1.57
C ILE A 212 -23.80 -2.31 -1.35
N MET A 213 -24.74 -2.97 -0.68
CA MET A 213 -24.71 -4.41 -0.50
C MET A 213 -24.78 -5.17 -1.83
N LYS A 214 -25.60 -4.70 -2.77
CA LYS A 214 -25.69 -5.27 -4.12
C LYS A 214 -24.35 -5.15 -4.85
N LEU A 215 -23.70 -3.97 -4.83
CA LEU A 215 -22.38 -3.80 -5.42
C LEU A 215 -21.38 -4.80 -4.82
N PHE A 216 -21.35 -4.92 -3.50
CA PHE A 216 -20.44 -5.82 -2.80
C PHE A 216 -20.62 -7.29 -3.22
N MET A 217 -21.86 -7.72 -3.50
CA MET A 217 -22.21 -9.08 -3.88
C MET A 217 -22.17 -9.34 -5.40
N THR A 218 -22.07 -8.30 -6.23
CA THR A 218 -22.01 -8.43 -7.69
C THR A 218 -20.67 -9.04 -8.07
N LYS A 219 -20.65 -9.91 -9.07
CA LYS A 219 -19.41 -10.51 -9.58
C LYS A 219 -18.54 -9.45 -10.26
N ASP A 220 -17.23 -9.65 -10.22
CA ASP A 220 -16.27 -8.70 -10.79
C ASP A 220 -16.48 -8.55 -12.31
N GLU A 221 -16.76 -9.68 -12.98
CA GLU A 221 -16.98 -9.70 -14.43
C GLU A 221 -18.20 -8.86 -14.86
N ASP A 222 -19.22 -8.75 -14.00
CA ASP A 222 -20.42 -7.97 -14.27
C ASP A 222 -20.19 -6.45 -14.06
N LEU A 223 -19.01 -6.06 -13.59
CA LEU A 223 -18.64 -4.67 -13.29
C LEU A 223 -17.54 -4.10 -14.20
N TYR A 224 -16.95 -4.90 -15.10
CA TYR A 224 -15.82 -4.44 -15.93
C TYR A 224 -16.12 -3.18 -16.74
N ASP A 225 -17.33 -3.04 -17.26
CA ASP A 225 -17.75 -1.93 -18.07
C ASP A 225 -18.70 -0.95 -17.34
N LYS A 226 -18.76 -1.06 -16.00
CA LYS A 226 -19.67 -0.24 -15.19
C LYS A 226 -18.93 0.88 -14.50
N THR A 227 -19.55 2.07 -14.53
CA THR A 227 -19.18 3.18 -13.69
C THR A 227 -19.96 3.15 -12.37
N ILE A 228 -19.54 3.96 -11.40
CA ILE A 228 -20.23 4.10 -10.12
C ILE A 228 -21.65 4.60 -10.32
N GLU A 229 -21.87 5.52 -11.28
CA GLU A 229 -23.21 6.04 -11.62
C GLU A 229 -24.12 5.01 -12.32
N ASP A 230 -23.56 3.93 -12.87
CA ASP A 230 -24.37 2.84 -13.43
C ASP A 230 -24.92 1.88 -12.36
N VAL A 231 -24.38 1.92 -11.15
CA VAL A 231 -24.71 0.96 -10.07
C VAL A 231 -25.38 1.59 -8.87
N PHE A 232 -25.30 2.91 -8.73
CA PHE A 232 -25.96 3.67 -7.68
C PHE A 232 -26.92 4.70 -8.25
N ASP A 233 -27.92 5.07 -7.47
CA ASP A 233 -28.81 6.17 -7.75
C ASP A 233 -28.63 7.34 -6.76
N ASP A 234 -29.50 8.32 -6.87
CA ASP A 234 -29.48 9.55 -6.06
C ASP A 234 -29.51 9.29 -4.55
N GLU A 235 -30.02 8.13 -4.11
CA GLU A 235 -30.07 7.77 -2.69
C GLU A 235 -28.68 7.61 -2.08
N VAL A 236 -27.72 7.12 -2.86
CA VAL A 236 -26.32 7.02 -2.43
C VAL A 236 -25.61 8.36 -2.63
N PHE A 237 -25.76 8.98 -3.79
CA PHE A 237 -25.05 10.21 -4.15
C PHE A 237 -25.42 11.42 -3.28
N ASN A 238 -26.66 11.51 -2.82
CA ASN A 238 -27.13 12.56 -1.91
C ASN A 238 -26.86 12.27 -0.43
N SER A 239 -26.22 11.16 -0.11
CA SER A 239 -25.87 10.81 1.26
C SER A 239 -24.56 11.46 1.71
N THR A 240 -24.43 11.73 3.01
CA THR A 240 -23.14 12.17 3.56
C THR A 240 -22.12 11.03 3.56
N PHE A 241 -22.54 9.75 3.45
CA PHE A 241 -21.65 8.64 3.18
C PHE A 241 -20.85 8.83 1.90
N TRP A 242 -21.54 9.18 0.77
CA TRP A 242 -20.86 9.43 -0.49
C TRP A 242 -19.90 10.61 -0.40
N LEU A 243 -20.29 11.67 0.30
CA LEU A 243 -19.41 12.83 0.53
C LEU A 243 -18.13 12.46 1.23
N TYR A 244 -18.19 11.65 2.31
CA TYR A 244 -17.01 11.16 2.99
C TYR A 244 -16.18 10.21 2.11
N TRP A 245 -16.84 9.25 1.48
CA TRP A 245 -16.19 8.23 0.68
C TRP A 245 -15.43 8.81 -0.51
N ARG A 246 -16.11 9.64 -1.31
CA ARG A 246 -15.49 10.28 -2.48
C ARG A 246 -14.33 11.19 -2.10
N THR A 247 -14.44 11.90 -0.99
CA THR A 247 -13.40 12.82 -0.50
C THR A 247 -12.18 12.04 0.01
N MET A 248 -12.41 10.98 0.79
CA MET A 248 -11.35 10.17 1.38
C MET A 248 -10.54 9.42 0.31
N PHE A 249 -11.22 8.82 -0.64
CA PHE A 249 -10.62 7.94 -1.63
C PHE A 249 -10.53 8.55 -3.04
N ALA A 250 -10.86 9.84 -3.20
CA ALA A 250 -10.82 10.58 -4.47
C ALA A 250 -11.65 9.94 -5.59
N PHE A 251 -12.83 9.40 -5.25
CA PHE A 251 -13.77 8.87 -6.24
C PHE A 251 -14.62 9.96 -6.88
N GLU A 252 -14.93 9.77 -8.15
CA GLU A 252 -15.94 10.48 -8.90
C GLU A 252 -16.99 9.51 -9.46
N ASN A 253 -18.18 9.99 -9.78
CA ASN A 253 -19.29 9.13 -10.20
C ASN A 253 -18.98 8.31 -11.45
N TRP A 254 -18.14 8.83 -12.35
CA TRP A 254 -17.72 8.19 -13.59
C TRP A 254 -16.56 7.20 -13.44
N HIS A 255 -16.01 7.05 -12.23
CA HIS A 255 -14.97 6.04 -11.96
C HIS A 255 -15.54 4.62 -12.00
N SER A 256 -14.64 3.64 -12.09
CA SER A 256 -15.00 2.23 -12.16
C SER A 256 -15.77 1.74 -10.94
N ALA A 257 -16.91 1.10 -11.15
CA ALA A 257 -17.66 0.44 -10.09
C ALA A 257 -16.91 -0.75 -9.50
N LEU A 258 -16.12 -1.45 -10.32
CA LEU A 258 -15.26 -2.54 -9.84
C LEU A 258 -14.20 -2.01 -8.87
N GLU A 259 -13.52 -0.93 -9.22
CA GLU A 259 -12.53 -0.32 -8.34
C GLU A 259 -13.15 0.09 -7.01
N MET A 260 -14.31 0.75 -7.03
CA MET A 260 -15.04 1.09 -5.81
C MET A 260 -15.39 -0.15 -4.97
N LYS A 261 -15.83 -1.24 -5.60
CA LYS A 261 -16.09 -2.51 -4.91
C LYS A 261 -14.84 -3.04 -4.22
N LEU A 262 -13.69 -3.04 -4.89
CA LEU A 262 -12.41 -3.49 -4.33
C LEU A 262 -11.97 -2.63 -3.14
N TYR A 263 -12.19 -1.31 -3.22
CA TYR A 263 -11.98 -0.41 -2.08
C TYR A 263 -12.92 -0.72 -0.92
N PHE A 264 -14.19 -1.00 -1.16
CA PHE A 264 -15.10 -1.45 -0.10
C PHE A 264 -14.61 -2.73 0.56
N GLN A 265 -14.20 -3.72 -0.20
CA GLN A 265 -13.67 -4.97 0.33
C GLN A 265 -12.42 -4.73 1.17
N ARG A 266 -11.56 -3.81 0.73
CA ARG A 266 -10.30 -3.48 1.42
C ARG A 266 -10.52 -2.68 2.69
N PHE A 267 -11.46 -1.73 2.70
CA PHE A 267 -11.59 -0.74 3.76
C PHE A 267 -12.90 -0.84 4.57
N ILE A 268 -13.69 -1.89 4.39
CA ILE A 268 -14.99 -2.03 5.06
C ILE A 268 -14.91 -1.91 6.58
N HIS A 269 -13.86 -2.40 7.17
CA HIS A 269 -13.63 -2.38 8.61
C HIS A 269 -13.31 -0.98 9.14
N HIS A 270 -13.01 -0.02 8.26
CA HIS A 270 -12.70 1.37 8.62
C HIS A 270 -13.85 2.35 8.36
N ILE A 271 -14.94 1.92 7.74
CA ILE A 271 -16.05 2.81 7.36
C ILE A 271 -16.55 3.62 8.56
N ALA A 272 -16.67 3.00 9.73
CA ALA A 272 -17.15 3.67 10.94
C ALA A 272 -16.25 4.84 11.40
N GLY A 273 -14.97 4.81 11.06
CA GLY A 273 -13.99 5.83 11.42
C GLY A 273 -13.80 6.94 10.37
N LEU A 274 -14.57 6.94 9.27
CA LEU A 274 -14.47 8.00 8.25
C LEU A 274 -14.86 9.39 8.78
N PRO A 275 -15.90 9.54 9.63
CA PRO A 275 -16.31 10.85 10.09
C PRO A 275 -15.36 11.52 11.08
N ASP A 276 -14.47 10.78 11.73
CA ASP A 276 -13.57 11.29 12.77
C ASP A 276 -12.10 10.99 12.53
N PHE A 277 -11.76 10.44 11.36
CA PHE A 277 -10.43 10.01 10.97
C PHE A 277 -9.77 8.97 11.88
N SER A 278 -10.48 8.37 12.82
CA SER A 278 -9.91 7.39 13.74
C SER A 278 -9.37 6.15 13.04
N ALA A 279 -9.87 5.88 11.83
CA ALA A 279 -9.35 4.81 10.97
C ALA A 279 -7.94 5.09 10.43
N LEU A 280 -7.58 6.35 10.27
CA LEU A 280 -6.32 6.76 9.66
C LEU A 280 -5.22 6.85 10.71
N LYS A 281 -4.01 6.53 10.26
CA LYS A 281 -2.80 6.57 11.07
C LYS A 281 -1.73 7.37 10.32
N PHE A 282 -0.82 7.95 11.06
CA PHE A 282 0.25 8.77 10.52
C PHE A 282 1.61 8.28 10.97
N THR A 283 2.62 8.60 10.19
CA THR A 283 4.02 8.50 10.55
C THR A 283 4.45 9.81 11.25
N LYS A 284 5.56 9.77 11.98
CA LYS A 284 6.08 10.93 12.73
C LYS A 284 6.41 12.11 11.82
N TYR A 285 7.01 11.81 10.68
CA TYR A 285 7.32 12.76 9.63
C TYR A 285 6.58 12.36 8.35
N ASN A 286 6.89 12.99 7.22
CA ASN A 286 6.38 12.53 5.94
C ASN A 286 6.91 11.11 5.62
N GLN A 287 6.32 10.45 4.63
CA GLN A 287 6.66 9.06 4.32
C GLN A 287 8.07 8.89 3.77
N TYR A 288 8.67 9.94 3.20
CA TYR A 288 10.06 9.85 2.74
C TYR A 288 11.00 9.59 3.92
N GLU A 289 10.97 10.45 4.94
CA GLU A 289 11.83 10.32 6.11
C GLU A 289 11.44 9.13 6.99
N SER A 290 10.15 8.85 7.11
CA SER A 290 9.69 7.82 8.06
C SER A 290 9.74 6.40 7.49
N LEU A 291 9.64 6.22 6.18
CA LEU A 291 9.53 4.90 5.54
C LEU A 291 10.60 4.68 4.47
N ILE A 292 10.73 5.61 3.51
CA ILE A 292 11.60 5.42 2.34
C ILE A 292 13.07 5.43 2.75
N LEU A 293 13.49 6.45 3.45
CA LEU A 293 14.88 6.63 3.86
C LEU A 293 15.38 5.49 4.78
N PRO A 294 14.60 4.99 5.76
CA PRO A 294 15.00 3.79 6.50
C PRO A 294 15.19 2.55 5.63
N MET A 295 14.30 2.32 4.65
CA MET A 295 14.45 1.19 3.71
C MET A 295 15.68 1.35 2.84
N GLN A 296 15.91 2.55 2.28
CA GLN A 296 17.09 2.84 1.48
C GLN A 296 18.36 2.56 2.27
N ARG A 297 18.48 3.06 3.51
CA ARG A 297 19.65 2.80 4.37
C ARG A 297 19.85 1.32 4.66
N TYR A 298 18.79 0.61 4.97
CA TYR A 298 18.84 -0.84 5.19
C TYR A 298 19.39 -1.58 3.97
N LEU A 299 18.96 -1.17 2.77
CA LEU A 299 19.39 -1.76 1.51
C LEU A 299 20.84 -1.37 1.15
N GLU A 300 21.23 -0.12 1.37
CA GLU A 300 22.60 0.35 1.19
C GLU A 300 23.58 -0.39 2.14
N GLU A 301 23.20 -0.58 3.40
CA GLU A 301 23.97 -1.37 4.35
C GLU A 301 24.09 -2.84 3.94
N ALA A 302 23.08 -3.39 3.26
CA ALA A 302 23.12 -4.72 2.66
C ALA A 302 23.94 -4.79 1.37
N GLY A 303 24.41 -3.66 0.82
CA GLY A 303 25.20 -3.58 -0.40
C GLY A 303 24.39 -3.54 -1.69
N VAL A 304 23.11 -3.18 -1.63
CA VAL A 304 22.25 -3.02 -2.82
C VAL A 304 22.72 -1.84 -3.67
N ASP A 305 22.78 -2.05 -4.98
CA ASP A 305 23.24 -1.07 -5.97
C ASP A 305 22.09 -0.16 -6.40
N PHE A 306 22.12 1.08 -5.98
CA PHE A 306 21.18 2.12 -6.41
C PHE A 306 21.75 2.89 -7.59
N GLN A 307 21.14 2.75 -8.75
CA GLN A 307 21.49 3.47 -10.00
C GLN A 307 20.48 4.58 -10.26
N PHE A 308 20.73 5.75 -9.69
CA PHE A 308 19.94 6.96 -9.95
C PHE A 308 20.21 7.53 -11.34
N ASN A 309 19.33 8.41 -11.82
CA ASN A 309 19.38 9.00 -13.17
C ASN A 309 19.45 7.93 -14.27
N THR A 310 18.80 6.78 -14.00
CA THR A 310 18.75 5.62 -14.89
C THR A 310 17.29 5.31 -15.22
N GLU A 311 16.83 5.84 -16.32
CA GLU A 311 15.48 5.62 -16.86
C GLU A 311 15.45 4.32 -17.68
N VAL A 312 14.67 3.34 -17.29
CA VAL A 312 14.39 2.17 -18.11
C VAL A 312 13.30 2.52 -19.11
N THR A 313 13.63 2.46 -20.38
CA THR A 313 12.75 2.85 -21.49
C THR A 313 12.07 1.66 -22.18
N ASN A 314 12.62 0.47 -22.01
CA ASN A 314 12.03 -0.74 -22.58
C ASN A 314 12.55 -2.01 -21.88
N VAL A 315 11.73 -3.07 -21.91
CA VAL A 315 12.11 -4.42 -21.52
C VAL A 315 11.96 -5.33 -22.74
N ILE A 316 13.07 -5.86 -23.21
CA ILE A 316 13.09 -6.74 -24.38
C ILE A 316 12.80 -8.17 -23.94
N PHE A 317 11.77 -8.79 -24.53
CA PHE A 317 11.35 -10.16 -24.25
C PHE A 317 11.65 -11.12 -25.40
N ASP A 318 12.03 -12.34 -25.05
CA ASP A 318 11.92 -13.51 -25.92
C ASP A 318 10.66 -14.27 -25.50
N ILE A 319 9.68 -14.29 -26.41
CA ILE A 319 8.38 -14.94 -26.18
C ILE A 319 8.29 -16.14 -27.09
N LYS A 320 8.34 -17.34 -26.52
CA LYS A 320 8.22 -18.61 -27.24
C LYS A 320 7.28 -19.53 -26.48
N ASP A 321 6.30 -20.06 -27.20
CA ASP A 321 5.30 -20.95 -26.64
C ASP A 321 4.68 -20.32 -25.35
N ASP A 322 4.78 -21.00 -24.24
CA ASP A 322 4.25 -20.54 -22.95
C ASP A 322 5.28 -19.76 -22.10
N LYS A 323 6.51 -19.54 -22.62
CA LYS A 323 7.61 -18.93 -21.88
C LYS A 323 7.83 -17.48 -22.31
N LYS A 324 7.87 -16.59 -21.34
CA LYS A 324 8.24 -15.18 -21.51
C LYS A 324 9.52 -14.92 -20.72
N VAL A 325 10.60 -14.54 -21.38
CA VAL A 325 11.91 -14.31 -20.77
C VAL A 325 12.38 -12.91 -21.10
N ALA A 326 12.65 -12.09 -20.09
CA ALA A 326 13.32 -10.81 -20.29
C ALA A 326 14.77 -11.06 -20.73
N LYS A 327 15.19 -10.43 -21.83
CA LYS A 327 16.52 -10.60 -22.43
C LYS A 327 17.41 -9.37 -22.28
N ALA A 328 16.83 -8.22 -22.20
CA ALA A 328 17.58 -6.98 -22.00
C ALA A 328 16.67 -5.88 -21.42
N LEU A 329 17.30 -4.92 -20.76
CA LEU A 329 16.71 -3.62 -20.45
C LEU A 329 17.38 -2.56 -21.30
N GLU A 330 16.59 -1.71 -21.95
CA GLU A 330 17.05 -0.49 -22.59
C GLU A 330 16.90 0.66 -21.60
N CYS A 331 17.98 1.41 -21.38
CA CYS A 331 18.02 2.43 -20.38
C CYS A 331 18.63 3.73 -20.93
N LYS A 332 18.29 4.85 -20.31
CA LYS A 332 19.02 6.12 -20.44
C LYS A 332 19.69 6.44 -19.11
N VAL A 333 21.01 6.36 -19.09
CA VAL A 333 21.80 6.67 -17.90
C VAL A 333 22.38 8.08 -18.05
N ASN A 334 21.96 9.03 -17.22
CA ASN A 334 22.27 10.45 -17.38
C ASN A 334 21.97 10.96 -18.81
N GLY A 335 20.87 10.49 -19.39
CA GLY A 335 20.45 10.85 -20.75
C GLY A 335 21.16 10.09 -21.89
N VAL A 336 22.12 9.21 -21.60
CA VAL A 336 22.85 8.41 -22.59
C VAL A 336 22.25 6.99 -22.65
N GLU A 337 21.93 6.54 -23.86
CA GLU A 337 21.39 5.18 -24.09
C GLU A 337 22.39 4.11 -23.66
N LYS A 338 21.91 3.11 -22.95
CA LYS A 338 22.67 1.95 -22.46
C LYS A 338 21.78 0.74 -22.40
N GLY A 339 22.28 -0.42 -22.86
CA GLY A 339 21.60 -1.71 -22.70
C GLY A 339 22.16 -2.50 -21.51
N ILE A 340 21.29 -3.21 -20.79
CA ILE A 340 21.66 -4.21 -19.80
C ILE A 340 21.22 -5.55 -20.37
N VAL A 341 22.18 -6.44 -20.67
CA VAL A 341 21.89 -7.79 -21.15
C VAL A 341 21.56 -8.68 -19.97
N LEU A 342 20.46 -9.43 -20.08
CA LEU A 342 19.96 -10.31 -19.05
C LEU A 342 20.18 -11.78 -19.43
N THR A 343 20.34 -12.60 -18.42
CA THR A 343 20.37 -14.06 -18.51
C THR A 343 19.05 -14.68 -18.08
N GLU A 344 18.88 -15.98 -18.24
CA GLU A 344 17.69 -16.70 -17.75
C GLU A 344 17.64 -16.80 -16.21
N ASN A 345 18.76 -16.52 -15.55
CA ASN A 345 18.85 -16.50 -14.09
C ASN A 345 18.48 -15.15 -13.49
N ASP A 346 18.39 -14.09 -14.29
CA ASP A 346 18.08 -12.77 -13.79
C ASP A 346 16.58 -12.58 -13.54
N LEU A 347 16.26 -11.81 -12.52
CA LEU A 347 14.91 -11.42 -12.14
C LEU A 347 14.68 -9.96 -12.52
N VAL A 348 13.55 -9.68 -13.13
CA VAL A 348 13.16 -8.31 -13.47
C VAL A 348 11.84 -7.98 -12.77
N PHE A 349 11.84 -6.90 -11.98
CA PHE A 349 10.67 -6.36 -11.31
C PHE A 349 10.34 -5.01 -11.93
N VAL A 350 9.19 -4.89 -12.57
CA VAL A 350 8.69 -3.64 -13.13
C VAL A 350 7.60 -3.12 -12.21
N THR A 351 7.87 -2.03 -11.50
CA THR A 351 6.98 -1.48 -10.49
C THR A 351 6.62 -0.01 -10.75
N ASN A 352 7.11 0.54 -11.83
CA ASN A 352 6.82 1.91 -12.22
C ASN A 352 5.35 2.08 -12.62
N GLY A 353 4.88 3.29 -12.52
CA GLY A 353 3.49 3.67 -12.69
C GLY A 353 2.89 4.19 -11.39
N SER A 354 2.48 5.44 -11.37
CA SER A 354 1.91 6.10 -10.20
C SER A 354 0.76 7.00 -10.60
N CYS A 355 -0.32 6.98 -9.83
CA CYS A 355 -1.44 7.91 -10.02
C CYS A 355 -1.05 9.39 -9.81
N THR A 356 0.11 9.66 -9.21
CA THR A 356 0.65 11.01 -9.00
C THR A 356 1.72 11.40 -10.01
N GLU A 357 2.03 10.56 -10.99
CA GLU A 357 3.09 10.84 -11.97
C GLU A 357 2.80 12.07 -12.82
N GLY A 358 1.53 12.28 -13.16
CA GLY A 358 1.06 13.47 -13.89
C GLY A 358 0.88 14.74 -13.04
N THR A 359 1.35 14.79 -11.79
CA THR A 359 1.21 15.95 -10.92
C THR A 359 1.87 17.19 -11.51
N ILE A 360 1.13 18.29 -11.54
CA ILE A 360 1.59 19.60 -11.96
C ILE A 360 1.71 20.50 -10.73
N TYR A 361 2.90 21.06 -10.54
CA TYR A 361 3.18 21.90 -9.38
C TYR A 361 2.91 23.37 -9.69
N GLY A 362 2.26 24.04 -8.75
CA GLY A 362 2.27 25.49 -8.64
C GLY A 362 3.38 25.98 -7.72
N ASP A 363 3.42 27.27 -7.50
CA ASP A 363 4.26 27.93 -6.49
C ASP A 363 3.47 29.01 -5.73
N GLN A 364 4.13 29.73 -4.84
CA GLN A 364 3.51 30.80 -4.02
C GLN A 364 2.75 31.87 -4.84
N ASN A 365 3.16 32.10 -6.08
CA ASN A 365 2.69 33.19 -6.92
C ASN A 365 1.93 32.69 -8.16
N HIS A 366 2.04 31.42 -8.48
CA HIS A 366 1.50 30.84 -9.71
C HIS A 366 0.70 29.56 -9.38
N ALA A 367 -0.57 29.57 -9.75
CA ALA A 367 -1.39 28.36 -9.74
C ALA A 367 -0.89 27.38 -10.82
N PRO A 368 -1.02 26.05 -10.60
CA PRO A 368 -0.73 25.09 -11.66
C PRO A 368 -1.70 25.30 -12.83
N ASN A 369 -1.25 24.99 -14.05
CA ASN A 369 -2.09 25.10 -15.24
C ASN A 369 -3.18 24.03 -15.22
N GLY A 370 -4.42 24.41 -14.94
CA GLY A 370 -5.56 23.50 -14.88
C GLY A 370 -6.05 22.97 -16.25
N ASP A 371 -5.59 23.57 -17.34
CA ASP A 371 -5.92 23.16 -18.71
C ASP A 371 -4.88 22.20 -19.32
N ALA A 372 -3.90 21.75 -18.53
CA ALA A 372 -2.93 20.79 -18.99
C ALA A 372 -3.59 19.46 -19.35
N GLU A 373 -3.29 18.96 -20.55
CA GLU A 373 -3.76 17.65 -20.97
C GLU A 373 -3.25 16.55 -20.02
N VAL A 374 -4.10 15.56 -19.76
CA VAL A 374 -3.68 14.38 -19.00
C VAL A 374 -2.55 13.69 -19.76
N ARG A 375 -1.43 13.54 -19.09
CA ARG A 375 -0.25 12.89 -19.67
C ARG A 375 -0.51 11.39 -19.81
N THR A 376 -0.31 10.86 -21.00
CA THR A 376 -0.32 9.43 -21.29
C THR A 376 1.09 8.82 -21.33
N SER A 377 2.08 9.64 -21.00
CA SER A 377 3.54 9.30 -20.98
C SER A 377 4.06 9.27 -19.54
N GLY A 378 5.36 9.32 -19.40
CA GLY A 378 6.04 9.22 -18.11
C GLY A 378 6.28 7.78 -17.72
N CYS A 379 6.21 7.45 -16.46
CA CYS A 379 6.46 6.10 -16.01
C CYS A 379 5.44 5.06 -16.52
N TRP A 380 4.26 5.49 -16.96
CA TRP A 380 3.27 4.63 -17.61
C TRP A 380 3.65 4.25 -19.04
N SER A 381 4.55 4.97 -19.68
CA SER A 381 4.97 4.71 -21.06
C SER A 381 5.72 3.38 -21.23
N LEU A 382 6.22 2.80 -20.14
CA LEU A 382 6.88 1.50 -20.15
C LEU A 382 5.87 0.33 -20.25
N TRP A 383 4.62 0.54 -19.86
CA TRP A 383 3.56 -0.48 -19.95
C TRP A 383 2.91 -0.55 -21.33
#